data_28b98706b501490d4364c805cba378dd
#
_entry.id   28b98706b501490d4364c805cba378dd
#
_cell.length_a   1.000
_cell.length_b   1.000
_cell.length_c   1.000
_cell.angle_alpha   90.00
_cell.angle_beta   90.00
_cell.angle_gamma   90.00
#
_symmetry.space_group_name_H-M   'P 1'
#
loop_
_entity.id
_entity.type
_entity.pdbx_description
1 polymer ?
#
loop_
_entity_poly.entity_id
_entity_poly.type
_entity_poly.pdbx_seq_one_letter_code
_entity_poly.pdbx_strand_id
1 'polypeptide(L)'
;MIMENKRIEKYKEFFTGEFLMGPNSLRLLDEMLEKHPLKEGGRVMDLGCGTGLTSLFLAKEAGVSVFATDLWVPAAENAERFKKWGIEDQVIPIHADANTLPFAEGYFDAIVSIDAYHYFGAKEGVFTDKILPVLKPGGVFIAAMPGVKDELAGEAAALLLEWMEGNKDDLDTFHCRRW
;
A
#
# COMPACT_ATOMS: atom_id res chain seq x y z
N MET A 1 7.33 -10.33 24.18
CA MET A 1 7.88 -8.98 24.42
C MET A 1 7.81 -8.26 23.07
N ILE A 2 6.85 -7.38 22.89
CA ILE A 2 6.71 -6.58 21.66
C ILE A 2 7.86 -5.57 21.73
N MET A 3 8.86 -5.70 20.88
CA MET A 3 9.91 -4.68 20.77
C MET A 3 9.23 -3.38 20.34
N GLU A 4 9.31 -2.35 21.18
CA GLU A 4 8.91 -1.00 20.81
C GLU A 4 9.73 -0.60 19.58
N ASN A 5 9.06 -0.48 18.44
CA ASN A 5 9.73 -0.03 17.22
C ASN A 5 9.91 1.49 17.29
N LYS A 6 11.11 1.92 17.66
CA LYS A 6 11.45 3.33 17.90
C LYS A 6 11.24 4.22 16.65
N ARG A 7 11.28 3.65 15.44
CA ARG A 7 11.03 4.43 14.22
C ARG A 7 9.56 4.83 14.13
N ILE A 8 8.65 3.92 14.42
CA ILE A 8 7.20 4.16 14.36
C ILE A 8 6.73 5.10 15.45
N GLU A 9 7.37 5.07 16.63
CA GLU A 9 7.03 5.96 17.74
C GLU A 9 7.09 7.46 17.38
N LYS A 10 7.94 7.85 16.42
CA LYS A 10 8.04 9.22 15.91
C LYS A 10 6.75 9.69 15.22
N TYR A 11 5.91 8.76 14.80
CA TYR A 11 4.69 9.01 14.01
C TYR A 11 3.41 8.84 14.82
N LYS A 12 3.49 8.74 16.16
CA LYS A 12 2.31 8.55 17.04
C LYS A 12 1.23 9.58 16.85
N GLU A 13 1.60 10.82 16.59
CA GLU A 13 0.67 11.93 16.38
C GLU A 13 -0.24 11.72 15.16
N PHE A 14 0.20 10.88 14.20
CA PHE A 14 -0.56 10.54 13.00
C PHE A 14 -1.48 9.31 13.20
N PHE A 15 -1.43 8.63 14.36
CA PHE A 15 -2.26 7.45 14.63
C PHE A 15 -3.65 7.86 15.12
N THR A 16 -4.36 8.60 14.29
CA THR A 16 -5.72 9.08 14.55
C THR A 16 -6.68 8.51 13.51
N GLY A 17 -7.99 8.48 13.84
CA GLY A 17 -9.01 8.06 12.87
C GLY A 17 -9.10 8.92 11.61
N GLU A 18 -8.47 10.09 11.62
CA GLU A 18 -8.37 10.96 10.43
C GLU A 18 -7.40 10.37 9.37
N PHE A 19 -6.32 9.72 9.83
CA PHE A 19 -5.26 9.25 8.92
C PHE A 19 -5.19 7.73 8.79
N LEU A 20 -5.65 6.98 9.79
CA LEU A 20 -5.67 5.51 9.73
C LEU A 20 -6.92 5.05 8.98
N MET A 21 -6.71 4.33 7.87
CA MET A 21 -7.78 3.74 7.06
C MET A 21 -7.89 2.22 7.22
N GLY A 22 -7.10 1.63 8.11
CA GLY A 22 -7.03 0.18 8.32
C GLY A 22 -6.08 -0.17 9.48
N PRO A 23 -5.35 -1.28 9.40
CA PRO A 23 -4.37 -1.68 10.39
C PRO A 23 -3.21 -0.68 10.47
N ASN A 24 -2.28 -0.88 11.42
CA ASN A 24 -1.10 -0.04 11.51
C ASN A 24 -0.16 -0.27 10.31
N SER A 25 -0.42 0.45 9.22
CA SER A 25 0.29 0.35 7.94
C SER A 25 1.78 0.67 8.07
N LEU A 26 2.15 1.59 8.98
CA LEU A 26 3.55 1.94 9.21
C LEU A 26 4.33 0.78 9.81
N ARG A 27 3.71 0.03 10.73
CA ARG A 27 4.34 -1.15 11.31
C ARG A 27 4.56 -2.25 10.27
N LEU A 28 3.55 -2.51 9.44
CA LEU A 28 3.66 -3.49 8.36
C LEU A 28 4.77 -3.10 7.39
N LEU A 29 4.80 -1.83 6.98
CA LEU A 29 5.82 -1.31 6.07
C LEU A 29 7.22 -1.39 6.68
N ASP A 30 7.39 -1.01 7.93
CA ASP A 30 8.68 -1.03 8.62
C ASP A 30 9.26 -2.45 8.72
N GLU A 31 8.44 -3.43 9.09
CA GLU A 31 8.83 -4.85 9.14
C GLU A 31 9.24 -5.39 7.74
N MET A 32 8.60 -4.90 6.67
CA MET A 32 8.97 -5.26 5.29
C MET A 32 10.28 -4.61 4.87
N LEU A 33 10.48 -3.32 5.20
CA LEU A 33 11.70 -2.59 4.84
C LEU A 33 12.94 -3.03 5.62
N GLU A 34 12.78 -3.59 6.82
CA GLU A 34 13.89 -4.24 7.54
C GLU A 34 14.45 -5.44 6.77
N LYS A 35 13.58 -6.17 6.06
CA LYS A 35 13.98 -7.35 5.26
C LYS A 35 14.40 -6.98 3.83
N HIS A 36 13.76 -5.96 3.28
CA HIS A 36 13.93 -5.52 1.89
C HIS A 36 14.13 -4.00 1.84
N PRO A 37 15.34 -3.50 2.22
CA PRO A 37 15.61 -2.07 2.21
C PRO A 37 15.52 -1.51 0.78
N LEU A 38 14.93 -0.33 0.67
CA LEU A 38 14.83 0.37 -0.59
C LEU A 38 16.14 1.10 -0.90
N LYS A 39 16.40 1.31 -2.19
CA LYS A 39 17.54 2.09 -2.65
C LYS A 39 17.31 3.58 -2.35
N GLU A 40 18.20 4.18 -1.57
CA GLU A 40 18.16 5.63 -1.29
C GLU A 40 18.16 6.45 -2.60
N GLY A 41 17.36 7.50 -2.63
CA GLY A 41 17.17 8.34 -3.83
C GLY A 41 16.37 7.67 -4.95
N GLY A 42 15.88 6.44 -4.73
CA GLY A 42 15.04 5.72 -5.70
C GLY A 42 13.67 6.36 -5.88
N ARG A 43 13.03 6.07 -7.02
CA ARG A 43 11.63 6.40 -7.28
C ARG A 43 10.74 5.25 -6.82
N VAL A 44 9.83 5.53 -5.91
CA VAL A 44 8.94 4.53 -5.32
C VAL A 44 7.49 4.94 -5.55
N MET A 45 6.67 4.04 -6.06
CA MET A 45 5.23 4.20 -6.07
C MET A 45 4.65 3.60 -4.78
N ASP A 46 3.89 4.39 -4.04
CA ASP A 46 3.05 3.93 -2.94
C ASP A 46 1.63 3.74 -3.50
N LEU A 47 1.31 2.50 -3.85
CA LEU A 47 0.08 2.15 -4.60
C LEU A 47 -1.05 1.79 -3.63
N GLY A 48 -2.09 2.61 -3.62
CA GLY A 48 -3.15 2.58 -2.62
C GLY A 48 -2.69 3.26 -1.33
N CYS A 49 -2.09 4.43 -1.45
CA CYS A 49 -1.49 5.17 -0.33
C CYS A 49 -2.51 5.71 0.69
N GLY A 50 -3.80 5.72 0.35
CA GLY A 50 -4.85 6.31 1.19
C GLY A 50 -4.53 7.76 1.55
N THR A 51 -4.53 8.08 2.83
CA THR A 51 -4.18 9.41 3.36
C THR A 51 -2.69 9.73 3.30
N GLY A 52 -1.83 8.78 2.87
CA GLY A 52 -0.41 8.99 2.63
C GLY A 52 0.51 8.77 3.84
N LEU A 53 0.06 8.04 4.87
CA LEU A 53 0.93 7.71 6.02
C LEU A 53 2.15 6.88 5.60
N THR A 54 1.96 5.89 4.76
CA THR A 54 3.04 5.08 4.20
C THR A 54 3.99 5.92 3.35
N SER A 55 3.45 6.86 2.57
CA SER A 55 4.24 7.81 1.79
C SER A 55 5.09 8.72 2.67
N LEU A 56 4.55 9.23 3.79
CA LEU A 56 5.30 10.01 4.78
C LEU A 56 6.48 9.20 5.33
N PHE A 57 6.22 7.95 5.71
CA PHE A 57 7.24 7.06 6.27
C PHE A 57 8.35 6.74 5.25
N LEU A 58 7.97 6.41 4.01
CA LEU A 58 8.91 6.15 2.92
C LEU A 58 9.82 7.35 2.65
N ALA A 59 9.27 8.56 2.59
CA ALA A 59 10.05 9.77 2.36
C ALA A 59 11.04 10.04 3.51
N LYS A 60 10.58 9.93 4.75
CA LYS A 60 11.39 10.29 5.93
C LYS A 60 12.39 9.22 6.36
N GLU A 61 12.04 7.93 6.26
CA GLU A 61 12.85 6.83 6.80
C GLU A 61 13.64 6.07 5.72
N ALA A 62 13.20 6.10 4.45
CA ALA A 62 13.88 5.43 3.35
C ALA A 62 14.60 6.39 2.39
N GLY A 63 14.38 7.71 2.52
CA GLY A 63 15.06 8.72 1.70
C GLY A 63 14.78 8.59 0.19
N VAL A 64 13.56 8.22 -0.18
CA VAL A 64 13.13 8.00 -1.55
C VAL A 64 12.19 9.09 -2.05
N SER A 65 12.09 9.25 -3.37
CA SER A 65 11.04 10.06 -3.99
C SER A 65 9.79 9.22 -4.15
N VAL A 66 8.67 9.64 -3.54
CA VAL A 66 7.45 8.87 -3.46
C VAL A 66 6.39 9.41 -4.42
N PHE A 67 5.77 8.53 -5.18
CA PHE A 67 4.58 8.79 -5.99
C PHE A 67 3.39 8.15 -5.26
N ALA A 68 2.73 8.96 -4.44
CA ALA A 68 1.62 8.56 -3.59
C ALA A 68 0.35 8.42 -4.43
N THR A 69 0.06 7.21 -4.87
CA THR A 69 -0.99 6.91 -5.85
C THR A 69 -2.19 6.28 -5.17
N ASP A 70 -3.36 6.90 -5.32
CA ASP A 70 -4.63 6.40 -4.77
C ASP A 70 -5.79 6.69 -5.71
N LEU A 71 -6.83 5.83 -5.65
CA LEU A 71 -8.07 6.01 -6.40
C LEU A 71 -9.16 6.69 -5.56
N TRP A 72 -9.20 6.43 -4.27
CA TRP A 72 -10.29 6.88 -3.39
C TRP A 72 -10.00 8.26 -2.77
N VAL A 73 -8.73 8.51 -2.45
CA VAL A 73 -8.33 9.80 -1.87
C VAL A 73 -7.84 10.72 -2.98
N PRO A 74 -8.51 11.89 -3.19
CA PRO A 74 -8.11 12.84 -4.22
C PRO A 74 -6.68 13.35 -4.04
N ALA A 75 -5.92 13.46 -5.12
CA ALA A 75 -4.54 13.98 -5.09
C ALA A 75 -4.45 15.38 -4.47
N ALA A 76 -5.45 16.23 -4.67
CA ALA A 76 -5.48 17.57 -4.07
C ALA A 76 -5.52 17.55 -2.54
N GLU A 77 -6.28 16.63 -1.95
CA GLU A 77 -6.33 16.47 -0.49
C GLU A 77 -4.99 15.97 0.06
N ASN A 78 -4.36 15.01 -0.61
CA ASN A 78 -3.04 14.53 -0.25
C ASN A 78 -1.98 15.61 -0.43
N ALA A 79 -2.06 16.46 -1.48
CA ALA A 79 -1.15 17.59 -1.68
C ALA A 79 -1.18 18.56 -0.49
N GLU A 80 -2.37 18.95 -0.02
CA GLU A 80 -2.52 19.81 1.15
C GLU A 80 -1.98 19.14 2.43
N ARG A 81 -2.17 17.83 2.56
CA ARG A 81 -1.69 17.03 3.69
C ARG A 81 -0.17 16.95 3.69
N PHE A 82 0.44 16.65 2.55
CA PHE A 82 1.90 16.55 2.41
C PHE A 82 2.58 17.89 2.64
N LYS A 83 1.97 18.99 2.21
CA LYS A 83 2.44 20.33 2.54
C LYS A 83 2.42 20.62 4.04
N LYS A 84 1.34 20.26 4.73
CA LYS A 84 1.25 20.39 6.20
C LYS A 84 2.31 19.53 6.92
N TRP A 85 2.69 18.40 6.35
CA TRP A 85 3.69 17.49 6.90
C TRP A 85 5.14 17.84 6.49
N GLY A 86 5.33 18.83 5.62
CA GLY A 86 6.64 19.26 5.12
C GLY A 86 7.36 18.17 4.33
N ILE A 87 6.63 17.50 3.44
CA ILE A 87 7.14 16.42 2.57
C ILE A 87 6.79 16.64 1.09
N GLU A 88 6.22 17.76 0.74
CA GLU A 88 5.77 18.08 -0.62
C GLU A 88 6.89 18.04 -1.67
N ASP A 89 8.13 18.24 -1.26
CA ASP A 89 9.29 18.15 -2.16
C ASP A 89 9.72 16.70 -2.46
N GLN A 90 9.28 15.74 -1.65
CA GLN A 90 9.66 14.33 -1.77
C GLN A 90 8.49 13.43 -2.17
N VAL A 91 7.24 13.87 -1.95
CA VAL A 91 6.04 13.07 -2.16
C VAL A 91 5.11 13.76 -3.15
N ILE A 92 4.88 13.11 -4.27
CA ILE A 92 4.01 13.58 -5.35
C ILE A 92 2.69 12.81 -5.27
N PRO A 93 1.57 13.47 -4.95
CA PRO A 93 0.26 12.81 -4.94
C PRO A 93 -0.26 12.58 -6.36
N ILE A 94 -0.76 11.39 -6.62
CA ILE A 94 -1.31 10.97 -7.90
C ILE A 94 -2.70 10.37 -7.68
N HIS A 95 -3.70 10.86 -8.39
CA HIS A 95 -5.04 10.26 -8.41
C HIS A 95 -5.14 9.33 -9.63
N ALA A 96 -5.08 8.03 -9.42
CA ALA A 96 -5.14 7.04 -10.49
C ALA A 96 -5.67 5.68 -10.04
N ASP A 97 -6.29 4.97 -10.97
CA ASP A 97 -6.66 3.57 -10.84
C ASP A 97 -5.44 2.68 -11.15
N ALA A 98 -5.21 1.65 -10.33
CA ALA A 98 -4.16 0.65 -10.54
C ALA A 98 -4.25 -0.07 -11.90
N ASN A 99 -5.43 -0.09 -12.52
CA ASN A 99 -5.65 -0.64 -13.85
C ASN A 99 -5.21 0.29 -15.00
N THR A 100 -4.99 1.59 -14.71
CA THR A 100 -4.64 2.61 -15.72
C THR A 100 -3.59 3.58 -15.19
N LEU A 101 -2.46 3.05 -14.75
CA LEU A 101 -1.38 3.83 -14.18
C LEU A 101 -0.75 4.78 -15.22
N PRO A 102 -0.65 6.10 -14.95
CA PRO A 102 -0.17 7.09 -15.90
C PRO A 102 1.37 7.22 -15.92
N PHE A 103 2.07 6.09 -15.93
CA PHE A 103 3.54 6.08 -15.88
C PHE A 103 4.15 5.34 -17.07
N ALA A 104 5.38 5.73 -17.43
CA ALA A 104 6.15 5.03 -18.43
C ALA A 104 6.62 3.65 -17.92
N GLU A 105 6.89 2.74 -18.86
CA GLU A 105 7.50 1.46 -18.54
C GLU A 105 8.88 1.64 -17.85
N GLY A 106 9.17 0.78 -16.88
CA GLY A 106 10.43 0.79 -16.14
C GLY A 106 10.69 2.11 -15.38
N TYR A 107 9.64 2.76 -14.89
CA TYR A 107 9.78 4.06 -14.24
C TYR A 107 10.22 3.96 -12.78
N PHE A 108 9.72 2.97 -12.03
CA PHE A 108 9.93 2.84 -10.58
C PHE A 108 11.05 1.86 -10.22
N ASP A 109 11.83 2.21 -9.20
CA ASP A 109 12.81 1.32 -8.57
C ASP A 109 12.11 0.33 -7.63
N ALA A 110 11.01 0.74 -7.01
CA ALA A 110 10.14 -0.13 -6.21
C ALA A 110 8.68 0.32 -6.28
N ILE A 111 7.78 -0.61 -6.00
CA ILE A 111 6.36 -0.37 -5.77
C ILE A 111 6.01 -0.97 -4.42
N VAL A 112 5.36 -0.18 -3.58
CA VAL A 112 4.89 -0.57 -2.25
C VAL A 112 3.38 -0.49 -2.23
N SER A 113 2.70 -1.48 -1.64
CA SER A 113 1.24 -1.47 -1.46
C SER A 113 0.90 -2.12 -0.12
N ILE A 114 0.52 -1.31 0.84
CA ILE A 114 0.21 -1.76 2.20
C ILE A 114 -1.28 -1.64 2.47
N ASP A 115 -1.91 -2.78 2.76
CA ASP A 115 -3.35 -2.90 3.01
C ASP A 115 -4.26 -2.39 1.86
N ALA A 116 -3.77 -2.49 0.63
CA ALA A 116 -4.49 -2.00 -0.55
C ALA A 116 -4.51 -2.99 -1.72
N TYR A 117 -3.45 -3.74 -1.94
CA TYR A 117 -3.30 -4.61 -3.11
C TYR A 117 -4.43 -5.64 -3.27
N HIS A 118 -5.02 -6.11 -2.17
CA HIS A 118 -6.13 -7.08 -2.18
C HIS A 118 -7.40 -6.57 -2.86
N TYR A 119 -7.62 -5.25 -2.95
CA TYR A 119 -8.80 -4.69 -3.65
C TYR A 119 -8.74 -4.85 -5.17
N PHE A 120 -7.56 -4.99 -5.76
CA PHE A 120 -7.40 -5.04 -7.22
C PHE A 120 -6.46 -6.14 -7.73
N GLY A 121 -5.53 -6.60 -6.91
CA GLY A 121 -4.46 -7.50 -7.32
C GLY A 121 -4.89 -8.93 -7.64
N ALA A 122 -6.06 -9.38 -7.12
CA ALA A 122 -6.59 -10.71 -7.41
C ALA A 122 -7.12 -10.87 -8.86
N LYS A 123 -7.39 -9.76 -9.56
CA LYS A 123 -7.86 -9.82 -10.94
C LYS A 123 -6.73 -10.24 -11.87
N GLU A 124 -7.04 -11.20 -12.74
CA GLU A 124 -6.07 -11.69 -13.73
C GLU A 124 -5.51 -10.55 -14.58
N GLY A 125 -4.20 -10.55 -14.80
CA GLY A 125 -3.49 -9.56 -15.59
C GLY A 125 -3.19 -8.23 -14.89
N VAL A 126 -3.76 -7.92 -13.72
CA VAL A 126 -3.49 -6.64 -13.07
C VAL A 126 -2.00 -6.51 -12.70
N PHE A 127 -1.43 -7.53 -12.09
CA PHE A 127 -0.01 -7.48 -11.76
C PHE A 127 0.87 -7.48 -13.01
N THR A 128 0.67 -8.43 -13.91
CA THR A 128 1.53 -8.66 -15.09
C THR A 128 1.43 -7.57 -16.14
N ASP A 129 0.23 -7.02 -16.34
CA ASP A 129 -0.06 -6.15 -17.49
C ASP A 129 -0.17 -4.67 -17.10
N LYS A 130 -0.34 -4.37 -15.81
CA LYS A 130 -0.57 -3.01 -15.33
C LYS A 130 0.50 -2.53 -14.35
N ILE A 131 0.90 -3.37 -13.39
CA ILE A 131 1.83 -3.00 -12.32
C ILE A 131 3.28 -3.31 -12.71
N LEU A 132 3.54 -4.55 -13.15
CA LEU A 132 4.89 -4.98 -13.51
C LEU A 132 5.55 -4.13 -14.62
N PRO A 133 4.84 -3.67 -15.67
CA PRO A 133 5.47 -2.88 -16.72
C PRO A 133 6.06 -1.54 -16.24
N VAL A 134 5.47 -0.90 -15.23
CA VAL A 134 5.99 0.37 -14.70
C VAL A 134 7.14 0.19 -13.72
N LEU A 135 7.41 -1.05 -13.28
CA LEU A 135 8.56 -1.41 -12.45
C LEU A 135 9.79 -1.67 -13.33
N LYS A 136 10.95 -1.16 -12.92
CA LYS A 136 12.22 -1.43 -13.61
C LYS A 136 12.57 -2.91 -13.58
N PRO A 137 13.30 -3.42 -14.57
CA PRO A 137 13.95 -4.72 -14.46
C PRO A 137 14.83 -4.79 -13.20
N GLY A 138 14.59 -5.80 -12.35
CA GLY A 138 15.25 -5.91 -11.04
C GLY A 138 14.71 -5.00 -9.96
N GLY A 139 13.65 -4.25 -10.23
CA GLY A 139 12.90 -3.49 -9.22
C GLY A 139 12.14 -4.42 -8.25
N VAL A 140 11.67 -3.87 -7.14
CA VAL A 140 11.04 -4.64 -6.06
C VAL A 140 9.57 -4.25 -5.92
N PHE A 141 8.70 -5.26 -5.85
CA PHE A 141 7.31 -5.10 -5.43
C PHE A 141 7.15 -5.60 -4.00
N ILE A 142 6.66 -4.73 -3.10
CA ILE A 142 6.42 -5.02 -1.69
C ILE A 142 4.94 -4.85 -1.41
N ALA A 143 4.27 -5.89 -0.95
CA ALA A 143 2.87 -5.81 -0.56
C ALA A 143 2.64 -6.48 0.81
N ALA A 144 1.80 -5.86 1.63
CA ALA A 144 1.23 -6.44 2.84
C ALA A 144 -0.29 -6.26 2.80
N MET A 145 -1.01 -7.35 2.98
CA MET A 145 -2.46 -7.36 2.87
C MET A 145 -3.07 -8.44 3.76
N PRO A 146 -4.35 -8.33 4.12
CA PRO A 146 -5.05 -9.39 4.83
C PRO A 146 -5.11 -10.67 3.99
N GLY A 147 -5.13 -11.80 4.66
CA GLY A 147 -5.27 -13.10 4.04
C GLY A 147 -5.75 -14.14 5.05
N VAL A 148 -6.19 -15.27 4.57
CA VAL A 148 -6.59 -16.43 5.39
C VAL A 148 -5.51 -17.50 5.37
N LYS A 149 -5.41 -18.28 6.44
CA LYS A 149 -4.41 -19.38 6.51
C LYS A 149 -4.75 -20.51 5.56
N ASP A 150 -6.04 -20.81 5.45
CA ASP A 150 -6.58 -21.85 4.59
C ASP A 150 -7.69 -21.26 3.72
N GLU A 151 -7.89 -21.83 2.52
CA GLU A 151 -8.99 -21.41 1.66
C GLU A 151 -10.32 -21.66 2.35
N LEU A 152 -11.19 -20.66 2.33
CA LEU A 152 -12.51 -20.73 2.94
C LEU A 152 -13.43 -21.59 2.09
N ALA A 153 -14.09 -22.57 2.73
CA ALA A 153 -15.04 -23.46 2.08
C ALA A 153 -16.16 -23.85 3.04
N GLY A 154 -17.29 -24.29 2.50
CA GLY A 154 -18.41 -24.82 3.27
C GLY A 154 -18.95 -23.82 4.29
N GLU A 155 -19.14 -24.27 5.52
CA GLU A 155 -19.76 -23.49 6.61
C GLU A 155 -18.93 -22.25 6.98
N ALA A 156 -17.59 -22.35 6.96
CA ALA A 156 -16.72 -21.22 7.28
C ALA A 156 -16.86 -20.08 6.27
N ALA A 157 -16.97 -20.40 4.98
CA ALA A 157 -17.21 -19.40 3.94
C ALA A 157 -18.61 -18.79 4.08
N ALA A 158 -19.63 -19.60 4.41
CA ALA A 158 -20.99 -19.12 4.62
C ALA A 158 -21.09 -18.14 5.80
N LEU A 159 -20.45 -18.45 6.93
CA LEU A 159 -20.42 -17.59 8.11
C LEU A 159 -19.70 -16.27 7.84
N LEU A 160 -18.57 -16.29 7.12
CA LEU A 160 -17.86 -15.07 6.77
C LEU A 160 -18.70 -14.21 5.82
N LEU A 161 -19.35 -14.81 4.83
CA LEU A 161 -20.22 -14.10 3.90
C LEU A 161 -21.42 -13.45 4.61
N GLU A 162 -22.02 -14.14 5.59
CA GLU A 162 -23.08 -13.59 6.43
C GLU A 162 -22.57 -12.39 7.24
N TRP A 163 -21.38 -12.53 7.84
CA TRP A 163 -20.75 -11.44 8.60
C TRP A 163 -20.42 -10.23 7.72
N MET A 164 -20.03 -10.43 6.47
CA MET A 164 -19.78 -9.38 5.48
C MET A 164 -21.05 -8.85 4.81
N GLU A 165 -22.22 -9.07 5.42
CA GLU A 165 -23.53 -8.61 4.91
C GLU A 165 -23.84 -9.11 3.48
N GLY A 166 -23.32 -10.28 3.13
CA GLY A 166 -23.56 -10.90 1.84
C GLY A 166 -22.72 -10.36 0.68
N ASN A 167 -21.70 -9.53 0.98
CA ASN A 167 -20.78 -9.04 -0.04
C ASN A 167 -19.78 -10.13 -0.46
N LYS A 168 -20.17 -10.92 -1.45
CA LYS A 168 -19.38 -12.04 -1.95
C LYS A 168 -18.09 -11.60 -2.66
N ASP A 169 -18.12 -10.43 -3.28
CA ASP A 169 -16.96 -9.90 -4.01
C ASP A 169 -15.81 -9.58 -3.04
N ASP A 170 -16.12 -9.14 -1.83
CA ASP A 170 -15.12 -8.92 -0.79
C ASP A 170 -14.52 -10.24 -0.28
N LEU A 171 -15.31 -11.31 -0.19
CA LEU A 171 -14.81 -12.63 0.20
C LEU A 171 -13.75 -13.14 -0.78
N ASP A 172 -13.93 -12.90 -2.07
CA ASP A 172 -12.98 -13.30 -3.11
C ASP A 172 -11.63 -12.54 -3.04
N THR A 173 -11.52 -11.48 -2.25
CA THR A 173 -10.26 -10.77 -2.01
C THR A 173 -9.38 -11.46 -0.95
N PHE A 174 -9.93 -12.34 -0.11
CA PHE A 174 -9.21 -13.00 0.98
C PHE A 174 -8.83 -14.44 0.62
N HIS A 175 -7.71 -14.59 -0.09
CA HIS A 175 -7.14 -15.89 -0.45
C HIS A 175 -5.83 -16.17 0.28
N CYS A 176 -5.57 -17.45 0.59
CA CYS A 176 -4.31 -17.85 1.22
C CYS A 176 -3.16 -18.07 0.22
N ARG A 177 -3.45 -18.27 -1.07
CA ARG A 177 -2.47 -18.69 -2.07
C ARG A 177 -2.53 -17.98 -3.43
N ARG A 178 -3.32 -16.93 -3.56
CA ARG A 178 -3.57 -16.27 -4.84
C ARG A 178 -2.61 -15.11 -5.16
N TRP A 179 -1.87 -14.67 -4.17
CA TRP A 179 -0.95 -13.53 -4.25
C TRP A 179 0.45 -13.91 -4.68
#